data_222598b7d5d1547a3076fcef8ebbec48
#
_entry.id   222598b7d5d1547a3076fcef8ebbec48
#
_cell.length_a   1.000
_cell.length_b   1.000
_cell.length_c   1.000
_cell.angle_alpha   90.00
_cell.angle_beta   90.00
_cell.angle_gamma   90.00
#
_symmetry.space_group_name_H-M   'P 1'
#
loop_
_entity.id
_entity.type
_entity.pdbx_description
1 polymer ?
#
loop_
_entity_poly.entity_id
_entity_poly.type
_entity_poly.pdbx_seq_one_letter_code
_entity_poly.pdbx_strand_id
1 'polypeptide(L)'
;MVRRLVSDWLSPFGQPRFRKPQQWACNLRPETSSETASDLPVQLREGIARSQAALLRQQNFEDGYWCCELRADTTLESDTIMLYNFLGRGNSPKVPRLARFIFDAQLPDGGWPIYKNGPAEISATVKAYWALKFAGYSPEHPSLAKAREKIDELGGIHKVNTYSKFYMALFGLYDWKGVPSIPPEIMVFPNWFYFNIYEISSWTRAIVVPLSIIWSERPKIDCPAQARLDELFPDSRRYAPLRETLPDKGFFSWTNFFLLWDKMLKTAEGRGPHWLRLWALRLAEDWILTRLKGSDGLGAIFPGIVNTIMALKCLGYSDHDPRLREQLRLLEDLEIDRGDKLEMEPCHSPVWDTAISLIALADSGLDRKHPAMVNAAQWLLSKEIRRAGDWRIKNTEGPIGGWAFEFNNEFYPDIDDTAMVMLALRHVDLDENLTLRREKACLRGLHWLLSMQSRNGGWAAFDKDNTKQIFCKIPFADHNAMIDPPTADITGRVL
;
A
#
# COMPACT_ATOMS: atom_id res chain seq x y z
N MET A 1 43.78 -20.64 -1.24
CA MET A 1 42.83 -20.50 -0.13
C MET A 1 41.88 -19.33 -0.32
N VAL A 2 42.29 -18.19 -0.85
CA VAL A 2 41.45 -16.99 -1.07
C VAL A 2 40.42 -17.15 -2.22
N ARG A 3 40.69 -17.96 -3.26
CA ARG A 3 39.75 -18.19 -4.38
C ARG A 3 38.56 -19.10 -4.03
N ARG A 4 38.61 -19.89 -2.99
CA ARG A 4 37.48 -20.73 -2.52
C ARG A 4 36.50 -19.97 -1.64
N LEU A 5 36.93 -18.92 -0.96
CA LEU A 5 36.06 -18.06 -0.14
C LEU A 5 35.20 -17.09 -0.96
N VAL A 6 35.60 -16.79 -2.20
CA VAL A 6 34.82 -15.88 -3.08
C VAL A 6 33.74 -16.64 -3.87
N SER A 7 33.94 -17.94 -4.16
CA SER A 7 32.92 -18.74 -4.85
C SER A 7 31.72 -19.11 -3.95
N ASP A 8 31.93 -19.25 -2.66
CA ASP A 8 30.86 -19.57 -1.70
C ASP A 8 30.02 -18.33 -1.31
N TRP A 9 30.52 -17.13 -1.64
CA TRP A 9 29.82 -15.86 -1.43
C TRP A 9 28.87 -15.46 -2.57
N LEU A 10 29.00 -16.08 -3.74
CA LEU A 10 28.21 -15.77 -4.94
C LEU A 10 27.07 -16.77 -5.21
N SER A 11 26.86 -17.75 -4.35
CA SER A 11 25.79 -18.74 -4.51
C SER A 11 24.95 -18.89 -3.23
N PRO A 12 24.00 -17.97 -2.95
CA PRO A 12 23.10 -18.11 -1.81
C PRO A 12 21.81 -18.88 -2.13
N PHE A 13 21.62 -19.42 -3.31
CA PHE A 13 20.41 -20.16 -3.63
C PHE A 13 20.76 -21.48 -4.32
N GLY A 14 20.62 -22.58 -3.55
CA GLY A 14 20.41 -23.88 -4.15
C GLY A 14 19.27 -23.75 -5.17
N GLN A 15 19.52 -24.19 -6.41
CA GLN A 15 18.49 -24.22 -7.45
C GLN A 15 17.22 -24.82 -6.86
N PRO A 16 16.06 -24.16 -7.01
CA PRO A 16 14.81 -24.77 -6.62
C PRO A 16 14.70 -26.08 -7.42
N ARG A 17 14.69 -27.21 -6.75
CA ARG A 17 14.32 -28.49 -7.36
C ARG A 17 12.88 -28.28 -7.84
N PHE A 18 12.71 -28.07 -9.13
CA PHE A 18 11.42 -28.14 -9.76
C PHE A 18 10.82 -29.51 -9.42
N ARG A 19 9.94 -29.56 -8.44
CA ARG A 19 9.01 -30.69 -8.33
C ARG A 19 8.25 -30.71 -9.64
N LYS A 20 8.26 -31.88 -10.32
CA LYS A 20 7.39 -32.12 -11.46
C LYS A 20 6.00 -31.59 -11.08
N PRO A 21 5.30 -30.87 -12.00
CA PRO A 21 3.95 -30.44 -11.70
C PRO A 21 3.16 -31.66 -11.24
N GLN A 22 2.65 -31.63 -10.03
CA GLN A 22 1.61 -32.57 -9.63
C GLN A 22 0.48 -32.34 -10.63
N GLN A 23 0.21 -33.34 -11.44
CA GLN A 23 -1.01 -33.35 -12.22
C GLN A 23 -2.16 -33.21 -11.21
N TRP A 24 -2.73 -32.00 -11.18
CA TRP A 24 -4.01 -31.78 -10.57
C TRP A 24 -5.01 -32.52 -11.45
N ALA A 25 -5.12 -33.84 -11.27
CA ALA A 25 -6.28 -34.57 -11.72
C ALA A 25 -7.44 -34.00 -10.92
N CYS A 26 -8.18 -33.08 -11.58
CA CYS A 26 -9.49 -32.67 -11.10
C CYS A 26 -10.35 -33.92 -11.14
N ASN A 27 -10.34 -34.69 -10.04
CA ASN A 27 -11.29 -35.79 -9.84
C ASN A 27 -12.65 -35.16 -9.52
N LEU A 28 -13.21 -34.47 -10.51
CA LEU A 28 -14.64 -34.28 -10.62
C LEU A 28 -15.19 -35.69 -10.91
N ARG A 29 -15.56 -36.42 -9.87
CA ARG A 29 -16.52 -37.51 -10.06
C ARG A 29 -17.78 -36.87 -10.62
N PRO A 30 -18.27 -37.30 -11.78
CA PRO A 30 -19.58 -36.89 -12.21
C PRO A 30 -20.56 -37.53 -11.22
N GLU A 31 -21.11 -36.74 -10.32
CA GLU A 31 -22.39 -37.12 -9.71
C GLU A 31 -23.36 -37.17 -10.85
N THR A 32 -23.74 -38.40 -11.19
CA THR A 32 -24.76 -38.73 -12.18
C THR A 32 -26.13 -38.30 -11.63
N SER A 33 -26.46 -37.03 -11.75
CA SER A 33 -27.83 -36.56 -11.92
C SER A 33 -27.99 -36.30 -13.41
N SER A 34 -28.87 -37.07 -14.04
CA SER A 34 -29.23 -37.01 -15.45
C SER A 34 -30.09 -35.77 -15.78
N GLU A 35 -29.70 -34.63 -15.28
CA GLU A 35 -30.22 -33.33 -15.72
C GLU A 35 -29.32 -32.76 -16.78
N THR A 36 -29.65 -33.12 -17.96
CA THR A 36 -29.52 -32.50 -19.27
C THR A 36 -28.30 -31.61 -19.52
N ALA A 37 -27.25 -32.19 -20.08
CA ALA A 37 -26.15 -31.45 -20.73
C ALA A 37 -26.64 -30.46 -21.84
N SER A 38 -27.95 -30.47 -22.18
CA SER A 38 -28.60 -29.55 -23.11
C SER A 38 -28.87 -28.17 -22.50
N ASP A 39 -29.00 -28.01 -21.18
CA ASP A 39 -29.35 -26.73 -20.55
C ASP A 39 -28.16 -25.86 -20.19
N LEU A 40 -26.95 -26.42 -20.07
CA LEU A 40 -25.74 -25.66 -19.69
C LEU A 40 -25.45 -24.46 -20.61
N PRO A 41 -25.57 -24.58 -21.96
CA PRO A 41 -25.36 -23.42 -22.84
C PRO A 41 -26.41 -22.31 -22.66
N VAL A 42 -27.64 -22.66 -22.26
CA VAL A 42 -28.72 -21.71 -21.98
C VAL A 42 -28.44 -20.99 -20.67
N GLN A 43 -28.16 -21.74 -19.60
CA GLN A 43 -27.82 -21.19 -18.30
C GLN A 43 -26.57 -20.28 -18.34
N LEU A 44 -25.55 -20.63 -19.13
CA LEU A 44 -24.37 -19.80 -19.36
C LEU A 44 -24.75 -18.48 -20.05
N ARG A 45 -25.54 -18.51 -21.13
CA ARG A 45 -25.99 -17.29 -21.81
C ARG A 45 -26.80 -16.38 -20.91
N GLU A 46 -27.73 -16.94 -20.13
CA GLU A 46 -28.50 -16.17 -19.13
C GLU A 46 -27.59 -15.59 -18.04
N GLY A 47 -26.61 -16.35 -17.57
CA GLY A 47 -25.61 -15.90 -16.61
C GLY A 47 -24.81 -14.71 -17.15
N ILE A 48 -24.30 -14.83 -18.38
CA ILE A 48 -23.58 -13.75 -19.07
C ILE A 48 -24.46 -12.51 -19.21
N ALA A 49 -25.70 -12.66 -19.69
CA ALA A 49 -26.61 -11.52 -19.87
C ALA A 49 -26.91 -10.79 -18.55
N ARG A 50 -27.13 -11.55 -17.45
CA ARG A 50 -27.32 -10.97 -16.12
C ARG A 50 -26.06 -10.23 -15.63
N SER A 51 -24.88 -10.79 -15.84
CA SER A 51 -23.61 -10.17 -15.44
C SER A 51 -23.33 -8.90 -16.25
N GLN A 52 -23.54 -8.91 -17.56
CA GLN A 52 -23.47 -7.70 -18.40
C GLN A 52 -24.40 -6.60 -17.90
N ALA A 53 -25.67 -6.93 -17.66
CA ALA A 53 -26.65 -5.96 -17.17
C ALA A 53 -26.29 -5.42 -15.79
N ALA A 54 -25.69 -6.25 -14.92
CA ALA A 54 -25.22 -5.82 -13.61
C ALA A 54 -24.04 -4.85 -13.73
N LEU A 55 -23.05 -5.19 -14.56
CA LEU A 55 -21.87 -4.37 -14.76
C LEU A 55 -22.22 -3.02 -15.42
N LEU A 56 -23.10 -3.02 -16.44
CA LEU A 56 -23.56 -1.79 -17.06
C LEU A 56 -24.30 -0.85 -16.07
N ARG A 57 -25.05 -1.38 -15.11
CA ARG A 57 -25.69 -0.55 -14.07
C ARG A 57 -24.72 0.08 -13.08
N GLN A 58 -23.52 -0.47 -12.94
CA GLN A 58 -22.49 0.04 -12.02
C GLN A 58 -21.61 1.12 -12.65
N GLN A 59 -21.72 1.34 -13.97
CA GLN A 59 -20.97 2.40 -14.62
C GLN A 59 -21.39 3.78 -14.11
N ASN A 60 -20.44 4.65 -13.85
CA ASN A 60 -20.71 6.07 -13.67
C ASN A 60 -21.20 6.65 -15.00
N PHE A 61 -22.46 7.07 -15.06
CA PHE A 61 -23.11 7.52 -16.32
C PHE A 61 -22.60 8.87 -16.80
N GLU A 62 -22.10 9.73 -15.92
CA GLU A 62 -21.61 11.08 -16.28
C GLU A 62 -20.24 10.99 -16.94
N ASP A 63 -19.32 10.26 -16.32
CA ASP A 63 -17.92 10.19 -16.72
C ASP A 63 -17.58 8.93 -17.52
N GLY A 64 -18.32 7.85 -17.36
CA GLY A 64 -18.16 6.60 -18.13
C GLY A 64 -17.23 5.55 -17.51
N TYR A 65 -16.69 5.76 -16.28
CA TYR A 65 -15.80 4.81 -15.62
C TYR A 65 -16.56 3.81 -14.72
N TRP A 66 -15.85 2.78 -14.28
CA TRP A 66 -16.19 1.92 -13.14
C TRP A 66 -15.20 2.15 -12.02
N CYS A 67 -15.69 2.14 -10.79
CA CYS A 67 -14.87 2.15 -9.58
C CYS A 67 -15.59 1.30 -8.52
N CYS A 68 -14.98 0.19 -8.16
CA CYS A 68 -15.50 -0.72 -7.16
C CYS A 68 -14.88 -0.43 -5.79
N GLU A 69 -15.62 -0.75 -4.73
CA GLU A 69 -15.11 -0.62 -3.37
C GLU A 69 -13.98 -1.62 -3.12
N LEU A 70 -12.83 -1.12 -2.66
CA LEU A 70 -11.70 -1.92 -2.25
C LEU A 70 -11.74 -2.17 -0.74
N ARG A 71 -11.90 -3.42 -0.35
CA ARG A 71 -11.94 -3.79 1.06
C ARG A 71 -10.54 -4.15 1.57
N ALA A 72 -10.12 -3.48 2.64
CA ALA A 72 -8.90 -3.77 3.38
C ALA A 72 -9.20 -4.49 4.72
N ASP A 73 -8.20 -4.58 5.57
CA ASP A 73 -8.34 -5.04 6.95
C ASP A 73 -8.60 -3.86 7.91
N THR A 74 -8.90 -4.17 9.18
CA THR A 74 -9.26 -3.19 10.21
C THR A 74 -8.12 -2.29 10.67
N THR A 75 -6.93 -2.41 10.09
CA THR A 75 -5.81 -1.52 10.44
C THR A 75 -6.06 -0.10 9.92
N LEU A 76 -6.83 0.07 8.84
CA LEU A 76 -7.16 1.39 8.30
C LEU A 76 -8.09 2.17 9.24
N GLU A 77 -9.16 1.54 9.74
CA GLU A 77 -10.05 2.14 10.72
C GLU A 77 -9.32 2.43 12.02
N SER A 78 -8.44 1.52 12.44
CA SER A 78 -7.63 1.69 13.64
C SER A 78 -6.68 2.88 13.51
N ASP A 79 -5.98 3.01 12.38
CA ASP A 79 -5.08 4.12 12.10
C ASP A 79 -5.83 5.45 11.95
N THR A 80 -7.07 5.44 11.42
CA THR A 80 -7.94 6.61 11.33
C THR A 80 -8.36 7.09 12.72
N ILE A 81 -8.73 6.18 13.64
CA ILE A 81 -9.04 6.54 15.03
C ILE A 81 -7.80 7.12 15.72
N MET A 82 -6.61 6.55 15.50
CA MET A 82 -5.36 7.07 16.03
C MET A 82 -5.02 8.46 15.45
N LEU A 83 -5.22 8.66 14.14
CA LEU A 83 -5.04 9.96 13.50
C LEU A 83 -5.99 11.01 14.07
N TYR A 84 -7.27 10.70 14.30
CA TYR A 84 -8.19 11.63 14.94
C TYR A 84 -7.72 12.02 16.35
N ASN A 85 -7.19 11.09 17.12
CA ASN A 85 -6.61 11.41 18.44
C ASN A 85 -5.33 12.24 18.30
N PHE A 86 -4.46 11.94 17.34
CA PHE A 86 -3.28 12.74 17.01
C PHE A 86 -3.63 14.20 16.68
N LEU A 87 -4.73 14.41 15.95
CA LEU A 87 -5.24 15.73 15.57
C LEU A 87 -6.06 16.42 16.68
N GLY A 88 -6.20 15.83 17.88
CA GLY A 88 -7.07 16.33 18.94
C GLY A 88 -8.57 16.21 18.65
N ARG A 89 -8.95 15.36 17.71
CA ARG A 89 -10.33 15.14 17.24
C ARG A 89 -10.90 13.79 17.69
N GLY A 90 -10.39 13.19 18.78
CA GLY A 90 -10.81 11.88 19.28
C GLY A 90 -12.32 11.77 19.64
N ASN A 91 -12.99 12.90 19.86
CA ASN A 91 -14.45 12.96 20.08
C ASN A 91 -15.27 13.05 18.79
N SER A 92 -14.69 12.84 17.61
CA SER A 92 -15.40 12.85 16.33
C SER A 92 -16.53 11.81 16.33
N PRO A 93 -17.72 12.14 15.78
CA PRO A 93 -18.83 11.18 15.64
C PRO A 93 -18.48 10.01 14.70
N LYS A 94 -17.40 10.11 13.92
CA LYS A 94 -16.88 9.02 13.08
C LYS A 94 -16.22 7.92 13.92
N VAL A 95 -15.60 8.25 15.04
CA VAL A 95 -14.88 7.27 15.89
C VAL A 95 -15.74 6.10 16.36
N PRO A 96 -16.94 6.28 16.92
CA PRO A 96 -17.80 5.16 17.27
C PRO A 96 -18.21 4.29 16.07
N ARG A 97 -18.37 4.88 14.88
CA ARG A 97 -18.75 4.15 13.66
C ARG A 97 -17.60 3.29 13.12
N LEU A 98 -16.37 3.82 13.14
CA LEU A 98 -15.14 3.07 12.83
C LEU A 98 -14.94 1.92 13.83
N ALA A 99 -15.11 2.19 15.13
CA ALA A 99 -15.01 1.18 16.18
C ALA A 99 -16.03 0.05 16.00
N ARG A 100 -17.26 0.35 15.54
CA ARG A 100 -18.27 -0.67 15.26
C ARG A 100 -17.85 -1.58 14.12
N PHE A 101 -17.25 -1.05 13.05
CA PHE A 101 -16.69 -1.87 11.98
C PHE A 101 -15.58 -2.81 12.49
N ILE A 102 -14.68 -2.27 13.33
CA ILE A 102 -13.60 -3.07 13.96
C ILE A 102 -14.20 -4.23 14.79
N PHE A 103 -15.23 -3.98 15.61
CA PHE A 103 -15.88 -5.02 16.39
C PHE A 103 -16.44 -6.16 15.54
N ASP A 104 -17.13 -5.81 14.45
CA ASP A 104 -17.78 -6.80 13.60
C ASP A 104 -16.78 -7.70 12.83
N ALA A 105 -15.55 -7.24 12.68
CA ALA A 105 -14.48 -7.99 12.03
C ALA A 105 -13.69 -8.90 12.99
N GLN A 106 -14.01 -8.88 14.32
CA GLN A 106 -13.33 -9.71 15.29
C GLN A 106 -13.59 -11.20 15.04
N LEU A 107 -12.53 -11.98 15.01
CA LEU A 107 -12.64 -13.44 14.88
C LEU A 107 -13.17 -14.09 16.17
N PRO A 108 -13.72 -15.31 16.09
CA PRO A 108 -14.20 -16.04 17.27
C PRO A 108 -13.13 -16.28 18.34
N ASP A 109 -11.84 -16.34 17.94
CA ASP A 109 -10.68 -16.51 18.83
C ASP A 109 -10.23 -15.19 19.49
N GLY A 110 -10.90 -14.08 19.21
CA GLY A 110 -10.64 -12.78 19.81
C GLY A 110 -9.68 -11.88 19.02
N GLY A 111 -9.00 -12.39 17.99
CA GLY A 111 -8.07 -11.62 17.18
C GLY A 111 -8.69 -10.96 15.96
N TRP A 112 -7.87 -10.27 15.16
CA TRP A 112 -8.24 -9.69 13.86
C TRP A 112 -7.30 -10.17 12.76
N PRO A 113 -7.86 -10.53 11.59
CA PRO A 113 -7.09 -10.99 10.43
C PRO A 113 -6.66 -9.81 9.57
N ILE A 114 -5.66 -10.01 8.69
CA ILE A 114 -5.25 -9.04 7.66
C ILE A 114 -5.83 -9.34 6.27
N TYR A 115 -6.63 -10.39 6.15
CA TYR A 115 -7.41 -10.70 4.95
C TYR A 115 -8.61 -11.57 5.32
N LYS A 116 -9.64 -11.53 4.47
CA LYS A 116 -10.90 -12.25 4.70
C LYS A 116 -10.65 -13.76 4.91
N ASN A 117 -11.19 -14.31 5.98
CA ASN A 117 -11.01 -15.71 6.41
C ASN A 117 -9.56 -16.09 6.77
N GLY A 118 -8.67 -15.13 6.94
CA GLY A 118 -7.32 -15.34 7.45
C GLY A 118 -7.30 -15.61 8.96
N PRO A 119 -6.16 -16.10 9.48
CA PRO A 119 -5.95 -16.21 10.92
C PRO A 119 -5.75 -14.83 11.56
N ALA A 120 -5.88 -14.77 12.88
CA ALA A 120 -5.51 -13.59 13.64
C ALA A 120 -4.04 -13.21 13.43
N GLU A 121 -3.77 -11.92 13.20
CA GLU A 121 -2.42 -11.36 13.06
C GLU A 121 -2.15 -10.40 14.22
N ILE A 122 -0.93 -10.45 14.77
CA ILE A 122 -0.58 -9.75 16.01
C ILE A 122 -0.71 -8.23 15.90
N SER A 123 -0.24 -7.62 14.80
CA SER A 123 -0.26 -6.17 14.63
C SER A 123 -1.67 -5.64 14.41
N ALA A 124 -2.47 -6.35 13.59
CA ALA A 124 -3.88 -6.03 13.39
C ALA A 124 -4.66 -6.17 14.71
N THR A 125 -4.39 -7.23 15.49
CA THR A 125 -5.05 -7.47 16.76
C THR A 125 -4.73 -6.39 17.79
N VAL A 126 -3.45 -6.00 17.93
CA VAL A 126 -3.05 -4.93 18.86
C VAL A 126 -3.60 -3.57 18.42
N LYS A 127 -3.57 -3.26 17.12
CA LYS A 127 -4.15 -2.00 16.60
C LYS A 127 -5.65 -1.91 16.84
N ALA A 128 -6.40 -2.97 16.55
CA ALA A 128 -7.83 -3.03 16.77
C ALA A 128 -8.17 -2.88 18.28
N TYR A 129 -7.48 -3.64 19.13
CA TYR A 129 -7.60 -3.53 20.58
C TYR A 129 -7.41 -2.10 21.06
N TRP A 130 -6.33 -1.45 20.60
CA TRP A 130 -5.98 -0.10 20.98
C TRP A 130 -6.97 0.94 20.44
N ALA A 131 -7.42 0.81 19.19
CA ALA A 131 -8.43 1.68 18.61
C ALA A 131 -9.76 1.62 19.36
N LEU A 132 -10.17 0.43 19.78
CA LEU A 132 -11.38 0.25 20.59
C LEU A 132 -11.25 0.94 21.96
N LYS A 133 -10.06 0.91 22.59
CA LYS A 133 -9.81 1.67 23.82
C LYS A 133 -9.85 3.19 23.59
N PHE A 134 -9.35 3.70 22.48
CA PHE A 134 -9.53 5.11 22.10
C PHE A 134 -11.01 5.47 21.92
N ALA A 135 -11.82 4.55 21.42
CA ALA A 135 -13.26 4.72 21.30
C ALA A 135 -14.02 4.59 22.64
N GLY A 136 -13.32 4.38 23.77
CA GLY A 136 -13.86 4.37 25.11
C GLY A 136 -14.28 3.00 25.66
N TYR A 137 -13.93 1.91 24.97
CA TYR A 137 -14.21 0.58 25.49
C TYR A 137 -13.20 0.15 26.56
N SER A 138 -13.75 -0.45 27.64
CA SER A 138 -12.95 -0.94 28.76
C SER A 138 -12.18 -2.22 28.40
N PRO A 139 -10.95 -2.42 28.91
CA PRO A 139 -10.21 -3.68 28.79
C PRO A 139 -10.97 -4.93 29.31
N GLU A 140 -11.95 -4.74 30.20
CA GLU A 140 -12.81 -5.79 30.75
C GLU A 140 -13.97 -6.15 29.83
N HIS A 141 -14.21 -5.40 28.76
CA HIS A 141 -15.20 -5.76 27.75
C HIS A 141 -14.89 -7.17 27.20
N PRO A 142 -15.89 -8.08 27.09
CA PRO A 142 -15.64 -9.48 26.71
C PRO A 142 -14.78 -9.65 25.43
N SER A 143 -15.01 -8.80 24.43
CA SER A 143 -14.22 -8.81 23.18
C SER A 143 -12.77 -8.40 23.41
N LEU A 144 -12.54 -7.38 24.26
CA LEU A 144 -11.18 -6.91 24.56
C LEU A 144 -10.43 -7.89 25.47
N ALA A 145 -11.12 -8.54 26.41
CA ALA A 145 -10.54 -9.60 27.24
C ALA A 145 -10.04 -10.77 26.35
N LYS A 146 -10.87 -11.26 25.42
CA LYS A 146 -10.47 -12.28 24.44
C LYS A 146 -9.28 -11.81 23.55
N ALA A 147 -9.32 -10.56 23.11
CA ALA A 147 -8.24 -9.99 22.30
C ALA A 147 -6.92 -9.97 23.06
N ARG A 148 -6.94 -9.66 24.36
CA ARG A 148 -5.73 -9.67 25.21
C ARG A 148 -5.15 -11.08 25.33
N GLU A 149 -5.98 -12.09 25.59
CA GLU A 149 -5.55 -13.49 25.60
C GLU A 149 -4.93 -13.88 24.26
N LYS A 150 -5.55 -13.45 23.13
CA LYS A 150 -5.04 -13.74 21.80
C LYS A 150 -3.70 -13.02 21.51
N ILE A 151 -3.53 -11.79 21.98
CA ILE A 151 -2.27 -11.05 21.88
C ILE A 151 -1.15 -11.81 22.59
N ASP A 152 -1.41 -12.32 23.78
CA ASP A 152 -0.43 -13.14 24.55
C ASP A 152 -0.09 -14.44 23.82
N GLU A 153 -1.09 -15.15 23.28
CA GLU A 153 -0.86 -16.36 22.45
C GLU A 153 0.00 -16.10 21.22
N LEU A 154 -0.18 -14.93 20.56
CA LEU A 154 0.58 -14.50 19.38
C LEU A 154 1.99 -14.01 19.74
N GLY A 155 2.37 -14.00 21.01
CA GLY A 155 3.72 -13.65 21.48
C GLY A 155 3.86 -12.27 22.09
N GLY A 156 2.74 -11.59 22.37
CA GLY A 156 2.67 -10.34 23.11
C GLY A 156 2.98 -9.09 22.28
N ILE A 157 2.76 -7.94 22.91
CA ILE A 157 2.83 -6.60 22.27
C ILE A 157 4.18 -6.29 21.58
N HIS A 158 5.28 -6.91 22.01
CA HIS A 158 6.60 -6.69 21.42
C HIS A 158 6.78 -7.34 20.03
N LYS A 159 5.88 -8.25 19.62
CA LYS A 159 5.92 -8.93 18.32
C LYS A 159 5.24 -8.15 17.19
N VAL A 160 4.54 -7.06 17.50
CA VAL A 160 3.94 -6.21 16.48
C VAL A 160 5.00 -5.65 15.52
N ASN A 161 4.58 -5.33 14.30
CA ASN A 161 5.43 -4.76 13.27
C ASN A 161 5.96 -3.36 13.65
N THR A 162 6.95 -2.89 12.91
CA THR A 162 7.58 -1.59 13.13
C THR A 162 6.60 -0.43 13.05
N TYR A 163 5.62 -0.51 12.17
CA TYR A 163 4.61 0.53 11.99
C TYR A 163 3.75 0.71 13.25
N SER A 164 3.28 -0.38 13.85
CA SER A 164 2.54 -0.36 15.10
C SER A 164 3.38 0.18 16.27
N LYS A 165 4.68 -0.20 16.35
CA LYS A 165 5.60 0.36 17.35
C LYS A 165 5.79 1.85 17.19
N PHE A 166 5.88 2.33 15.94
CA PHE A 166 6.01 3.75 15.64
C PHE A 166 4.81 4.56 16.16
N TYR A 167 3.59 4.10 15.88
CA TYR A 167 2.37 4.72 16.42
C TYR A 167 2.34 4.71 17.94
N MET A 168 2.64 3.57 18.57
CA MET A 168 2.70 3.52 20.04
C MET A 168 3.74 4.49 20.61
N ALA A 169 4.87 4.70 19.93
CA ALA A 169 5.89 5.64 20.37
C ALA A 169 5.42 7.10 20.25
N LEU A 170 4.62 7.45 19.23
CA LEU A 170 4.02 8.78 19.10
C LEU A 170 3.13 9.14 20.30
N PHE A 171 2.39 8.16 20.84
CA PHE A 171 1.53 8.32 22.01
C PHE A 171 2.23 8.01 23.36
N GLY A 172 3.57 7.90 23.34
CA GLY A 172 4.35 7.68 24.56
C GLY A 172 4.16 6.31 25.23
N LEU A 173 3.57 5.33 24.51
CA LEU A 173 3.33 3.98 25.01
C LEU A 173 4.49 3.02 24.74
N TYR A 174 5.36 3.35 23.79
CA TYR A 174 6.54 2.59 23.43
C TYR A 174 7.78 3.50 23.38
N ASP A 175 8.93 2.99 23.82
CA ASP A 175 10.17 3.77 23.78
C ASP A 175 10.74 3.80 22.35
N TRP A 176 11.11 4.98 21.87
CA TRP A 176 11.77 5.18 20.56
C TRP A 176 13.04 4.35 20.37
N LYS A 177 13.66 3.87 21.45
CA LYS A 177 14.78 2.93 21.38
C LYS A 177 14.42 1.61 20.70
N GLY A 178 13.17 1.19 20.81
CA GLY A 178 12.64 -0.02 20.15
C GLY A 178 12.06 0.22 18.75
N VAL A 179 12.08 1.45 18.25
CA VAL A 179 11.63 1.81 16.90
C VAL A 179 12.86 2.04 16.03
N PRO A 180 12.95 1.48 14.79
CA PRO A 180 14.05 1.77 13.87
C PRO A 180 14.15 3.25 13.55
N SER A 181 15.39 3.74 13.35
CA SER A 181 15.64 5.12 12.94
C SER A 181 15.22 5.32 11.47
N ILE A 182 14.51 6.43 11.24
CA ILE A 182 14.10 6.88 9.89
C ILE A 182 14.59 8.32 9.72
N PRO A 183 15.91 8.55 9.57
CA PRO A 183 16.46 9.90 9.57
C PRO A 183 16.13 10.63 8.26
N PRO A 184 15.64 11.89 8.30
CA PRO A 184 15.37 12.68 7.11
C PRO A 184 16.63 12.94 6.28
N GLU A 185 17.82 12.77 6.83
CA GLU A 185 19.10 12.91 6.13
C GLU A 185 19.24 11.94 4.94
N ILE A 186 18.44 10.89 4.85
CA ILE A 186 18.37 10.02 3.66
C ILE A 186 18.03 10.83 2.40
N MET A 187 17.30 11.95 2.54
CA MET A 187 16.94 12.85 1.44
C MET A 187 18.12 13.62 0.86
N VAL A 188 19.23 13.71 1.57
CA VAL A 188 20.43 14.42 1.14
C VAL A 188 21.31 13.56 0.24
N PHE A 189 21.14 12.23 0.28
CA PHE A 189 21.95 11.35 -0.56
C PHE A 189 21.62 11.51 -2.05
N PRO A 190 22.61 11.72 -2.89
CA PRO A 190 22.39 11.84 -4.33
C PRO A 190 21.95 10.51 -4.95
N ASN A 191 21.24 10.56 -6.07
CA ASN A 191 20.67 9.38 -6.74
C ASN A 191 21.70 8.34 -7.20
N TRP A 192 22.97 8.74 -7.37
CA TRP A 192 24.06 7.81 -7.70
C TRP A 192 24.64 7.07 -6.49
N PHE A 193 24.33 7.53 -5.27
CA PHE A 193 24.79 6.86 -4.06
C PHE A 193 24.08 5.53 -3.88
N TYR A 194 24.79 4.52 -3.41
CA TYR A 194 24.24 3.16 -3.30
C TYR A 194 23.00 3.09 -2.40
N PHE A 195 22.97 3.86 -1.31
CA PHE A 195 21.85 3.95 -0.37
C PHE A 195 21.13 5.29 -0.56
N ASN A 196 20.20 5.34 -1.50
CA ASN A 196 19.33 6.50 -1.72
C ASN A 196 17.87 6.08 -1.74
N ILE A 197 16.94 7.03 -1.63
CA ILE A 197 15.51 6.74 -1.53
C ILE A 197 14.92 6.08 -2.79
N TYR A 198 15.55 6.23 -3.96
CA TYR A 198 15.07 5.65 -5.20
C TYR A 198 15.52 4.19 -5.41
N GLU A 199 16.25 3.64 -4.45
CA GLU A 199 16.54 2.20 -4.36
C GLU A 199 15.52 1.43 -3.52
N ILE A 200 14.59 2.12 -2.88
CA ILE A 200 13.40 1.54 -2.28
C ILE A 200 12.18 1.79 -3.16
N SER A 201 11.15 0.95 -3.03
CA SER A 201 9.95 1.00 -3.87
C SER A 201 9.20 2.33 -3.76
N SER A 202 8.40 2.68 -4.79
CA SER A 202 7.57 3.87 -4.81
C SER A 202 6.62 3.95 -3.60
N TRP A 203 5.98 2.85 -3.25
CA TRP A 203 5.11 2.76 -2.07
C TRP A 203 5.87 3.02 -0.78
N THR A 204 7.04 2.39 -0.62
CA THR A 204 7.87 2.60 0.56
C THR A 204 8.35 4.05 0.65
N ARG A 205 8.69 4.70 -0.47
CA ARG A 205 9.03 6.13 -0.50
C ARG A 205 7.87 7.00 0.02
N ALA A 206 6.65 6.74 -0.46
CA ALA A 206 5.44 7.46 -0.04
C ALA A 206 5.13 7.31 1.47
N ILE A 207 5.64 6.25 2.09
CA ILE A 207 5.50 5.98 3.54
C ILE A 207 6.69 6.56 4.32
N VAL A 208 7.92 6.24 3.91
CA VAL A 208 9.15 6.53 4.66
C VAL A 208 9.46 8.02 4.69
N VAL A 209 9.22 8.77 3.61
CA VAL A 209 9.54 10.19 3.57
C VAL A 209 8.71 10.99 4.59
N PRO A 210 7.37 10.88 4.66
CA PRO A 210 6.61 11.51 5.73
C PRO A 210 7.00 11.02 7.13
N LEU A 211 7.20 9.70 7.29
CA LEU A 211 7.62 9.14 8.58
C LEU A 211 8.98 9.67 9.06
N SER A 212 9.90 10.01 8.15
CA SER A 212 11.19 10.59 8.52
C SER A 212 11.05 11.99 9.18
N ILE A 213 10.08 12.77 8.71
CA ILE A 213 9.72 14.06 9.33
C ILE A 213 9.16 13.82 10.72
N ILE A 214 8.17 12.93 10.86
CA ILE A 214 7.53 12.61 12.14
C ILE A 214 8.57 12.06 13.12
N TRP A 215 9.47 11.17 12.66
CA TRP A 215 10.55 10.61 13.47
C TRP A 215 11.53 11.68 13.94
N SER A 216 11.81 12.69 13.10
CA SER A 216 12.69 13.82 13.48
C SER A 216 12.06 14.70 14.56
N GLU A 217 10.79 15.04 14.38
CA GLU A 217 10.07 15.97 15.24
C GLU A 217 9.57 15.32 16.54
N ARG A 218 9.27 14.02 16.52
CA ARG A 218 8.78 13.24 17.68
C ARG A 218 7.73 13.98 18.49
N PRO A 219 6.61 14.37 17.89
CA PRO A 219 5.60 15.10 18.61
C PRO A 219 5.15 14.29 19.84
N LYS A 220 5.00 14.98 20.96
CA LYS A 220 4.47 14.36 22.18
C LYS A 220 2.96 14.48 22.16
N ILE A 221 2.31 13.35 21.96
CA ILE A 221 0.85 13.24 21.98
C ILE A 221 0.45 12.58 23.28
N ASP A 222 -0.43 13.22 24.03
CA ASP A 222 -0.96 12.66 25.27
C ASP A 222 -1.94 11.54 24.94
N CYS A 223 -1.59 10.32 25.35
CA CYS A 223 -2.50 9.18 25.26
C CYS A 223 -3.57 9.32 26.35
N PRO A 224 -4.86 9.34 25.99
CA PRO A 224 -5.94 9.32 26.98
C PRO A 224 -5.80 8.14 27.95
N ALA A 225 -6.08 8.36 29.23
CA ALA A 225 -5.88 7.35 30.28
C ALA A 225 -6.55 6.01 29.96
N GLN A 226 -7.77 6.04 29.39
CA GLN A 226 -8.52 4.86 28.97
C GLN A 226 -7.88 4.10 27.80
N ALA A 227 -7.06 4.78 26.97
CA ALA A 227 -6.41 4.20 25.80
C ALA A 227 -4.97 3.70 26.07
N ARG A 228 -4.47 3.80 27.30
CA ARG A 228 -3.17 3.25 27.66
C ARG A 228 -3.19 1.72 27.54
N LEU A 229 -2.04 1.16 27.17
CA LEU A 229 -1.85 -0.28 26.95
C LEU A 229 -1.01 -0.94 28.05
N ASP A 230 -1.07 -0.41 29.28
CA ASP A 230 -0.22 -0.88 30.38
C ASP A 230 -0.40 -2.37 30.67
N GLU A 231 -1.62 -2.89 30.48
CA GLU A 231 -1.99 -4.28 30.68
C GLU A 231 -1.44 -5.26 29.64
N LEU A 232 -0.96 -4.78 28.50
CA LEU A 232 -0.35 -5.61 27.45
C LEU A 232 1.17 -5.78 27.62
N PHE A 233 1.79 -5.02 28.53
CA PHE A 233 3.21 -5.13 28.78
C PHE A 233 3.46 -6.08 29.96
N PRO A 234 4.19 -7.20 29.74
CA PRO A 234 4.41 -8.22 30.78
C PRO A 234 5.28 -7.72 31.93
N ASP A 235 6.04 -6.67 31.68
CA ASP A 235 6.91 -5.99 32.66
C ASP A 235 6.85 -4.46 32.45
N SER A 236 7.59 -3.71 33.25
CA SER A 236 7.66 -2.24 33.10
C SER A 236 8.44 -1.78 31.86
N ARG A 237 9.01 -2.68 31.11
CA ARG A 237 9.82 -2.41 29.93
C ARG A 237 8.92 -2.03 28.74
N ARG A 238 9.07 -0.80 28.26
CA ARG A 238 8.26 -0.21 27.17
C ARG A 238 8.90 -0.37 25.79
N TYR A 239 9.78 -1.32 25.58
CA TYR A 239 10.36 -1.66 24.28
C TYR A 239 10.99 -3.05 24.30
N ALA A 240 11.09 -3.67 23.13
CA ALA A 240 12.00 -4.79 22.90
C ALA A 240 13.19 -4.31 22.06
N PRO A 241 14.42 -4.77 22.34
CA PRO A 241 15.55 -4.49 21.46
C PRO A 241 15.26 -4.96 20.03
N LEU A 242 15.60 -4.14 19.03
CA LEU A 242 15.34 -4.46 17.62
C LEU A 242 15.91 -5.81 17.19
N ARG A 243 17.03 -6.23 17.78
CA ARG A 243 17.65 -7.54 17.54
C ARG A 243 16.74 -8.71 17.89
N GLU A 244 15.89 -8.58 18.89
CA GLU A 244 14.98 -9.65 19.34
C GLU A 244 13.79 -9.81 18.40
N THR A 245 13.48 -8.76 17.62
CA THR A 245 12.32 -8.71 16.74
C THR A 245 12.63 -9.11 15.30
N LEU A 246 13.91 -9.23 14.92
CA LEU A 246 14.36 -9.55 13.58
C LEU A 246 14.69 -11.04 13.41
N PRO A 247 14.39 -11.63 12.25
CA PRO A 247 14.53 -13.08 12.03
C PRO A 247 16.00 -13.55 11.92
N ASP A 248 16.91 -12.70 11.43
CA ASP A 248 18.30 -13.06 11.16
C ASP A 248 19.18 -12.81 12.39
N LYS A 249 19.68 -13.89 12.97
CA LYS A 249 20.55 -13.89 14.17
C LYS A 249 22.04 -14.10 13.89
N GLY A 250 22.44 -14.21 12.63
CA GLY A 250 23.84 -14.41 12.22
C GLY A 250 24.75 -13.26 12.67
N PHE A 251 25.93 -13.58 13.23
CA PHE A 251 26.87 -12.56 13.74
C PHE A 251 27.34 -11.60 12.65
N PHE A 252 27.69 -12.11 11.47
CA PHE A 252 28.04 -11.34 10.28
C PHE A 252 26.86 -11.32 9.31
N SER A 253 25.90 -10.42 9.53
CA SER A 253 24.74 -10.24 8.68
C SER A 253 24.49 -8.78 8.36
N TRP A 254 23.83 -8.52 7.23
CA TRP A 254 23.38 -7.16 6.87
C TRP A 254 22.43 -6.60 7.92
N THR A 255 21.62 -7.43 8.55
CA THR A 255 20.74 -7.05 9.65
C THR A 255 21.56 -6.49 10.81
N ASN A 256 22.64 -7.15 11.24
CA ASN A 256 23.52 -6.63 12.29
C ASN A 256 24.25 -5.36 11.88
N PHE A 257 24.64 -5.21 10.61
CA PHE A 257 25.21 -3.97 10.08
C PHE A 257 24.20 -2.81 10.24
N PHE A 258 22.94 -3.00 9.83
CA PHE A 258 21.91 -1.98 9.98
C PHE A 258 21.55 -1.70 11.43
N LEU A 259 21.56 -2.71 12.31
CA LEU A 259 21.35 -2.50 13.75
C LEU A 259 22.48 -1.67 14.39
N LEU A 260 23.73 -1.92 13.97
CA LEU A 260 24.86 -1.09 14.42
C LEU A 260 24.69 0.34 13.91
N TRP A 261 24.31 0.51 12.66
CA TRP A 261 24.03 1.80 12.04
C TRP A 261 22.89 2.54 12.75
N ASP A 262 21.78 1.85 13.03
CA ASP A 262 20.65 2.38 13.84
C ASP A 262 21.11 2.88 15.21
N LYS A 263 21.93 2.08 15.90
CA LYS A 263 22.49 2.48 17.20
C LYS A 263 23.39 3.71 17.08
N MET A 264 24.21 3.79 16.04
CA MET A 264 25.06 4.97 15.79
C MET A 264 24.21 6.20 15.49
N LEU A 265 23.17 6.09 14.67
CA LEU A 265 22.23 7.18 14.39
C LEU A 265 21.56 7.68 15.65
N LYS A 266 21.01 6.78 16.49
CA LYS A 266 20.38 7.14 17.77
C LYS A 266 21.34 7.80 18.76
N THR A 267 22.62 7.39 18.77
CA THR A 267 23.64 8.01 19.65
C THR A 267 24.16 9.35 19.12
N ALA A 268 24.19 9.51 17.80
CA ALA A 268 24.56 10.76 17.15
C ALA A 268 23.40 11.78 17.10
N GLU A 269 22.19 11.35 17.42
CA GLU A 269 21.01 12.20 17.43
C GLU A 269 21.18 13.37 18.40
N GLY A 270 20.87 14.58 17.95
CA GLY A 270 21.08 15.81 18.69
C GLY A 270 22.53 16.32 18.72
N ARG A 271 23.51 15.53 18.19
CA ARG A 271 24.94 15.94 18.10
C ARG A 271 25.35 16.31 16.69
N GLY A 272 24.54 15.95 15.69
CA GLY A 272 24.79 16.30 14.28
C GLY A 272 24.59 17.80 14.01
N PRO A 273 25.12 18.31 12.87
CA PRO A 273 24.96 19.72 12.53
C PRO A 273 23.46 20.02 12.28
N HIS A 274 22.92 20.93 13.07
CA HIS A 274 21.50 21.33 13.01
C HIS A 274 21.07 21.79 11.61
N TRP A 275 21.94 22.48 10.88
CA TRP A 275 21.67 22.93 9.51
C TRP A 275 21.42 21.76 8.55
N LEU A 276 22.11 20.62 8.73
CA LEU A 276 21.94 19.44 7.89
C LEU A 276 20.54 18.83 8.09
N ARG A 277 20.09 18.73 9.36
CA ARG A 277 18.75 18.26 9.69
C ARG A 277 17.67 19.17 9.09
N LEU A 278 17.82 20.48 9.24
CA LEU A 278 16.88 21.45 8.67
C LEU A 278 16.85 21.38 7.14
N TRP A 279 17.98 21.19 6.50
CA TRP A 279 18.05 21.01 5.06
C TRP A 279 17.36 19.70 4.62
N ALA A 280 17.63 18.60 5.30
CA ALA A 280 16.98 17.32 5.02
C ALA A 280 15.46 17.38 5.18
N LEU A 281 14.97 18.04 6.23
CA LEU A 281 13.52 18.26 6.43
C LEU A 281 12.91 19.08 5.30
N ARG A 282 13.55 20.15 4.84
CA ARG A 282 13.08 20.91 3.69
C ARG A 282 13.03 20.07 2.41
N LEU A 283 14.05 19.24 2.17
CA LEU A 283 14.05 18.33 1.02
C LEU A 283 12.90 17.31 1.11
N ALA A 284 12.62 16.77 2.31
CA ALA A 284 11.49 15.87 2.52
C ALA A 284 10.14 16.56 2.30
N GLU A 285 9.98 17.77 2.83
CA GLU A 285 8.80 18.61 2.62
C GLU A 285 8.58 18.92 1.13
N ASP A 286 9.59 19.42 0.43
CA ASP A 286 9.54 19.73 -1.00
C ASP A 286 9.22 18.47 -1.84
N TRP A 287 9.78 17.32 -1.45
CA TRP A 287 9.53 16.04 -2.09
C TRP A 287 8.05 15.66 -1.98
N ILE A 288 7.46 15.78 -0.78
CA ILE A 288 6.04 15.52 -0.53
C ILE A 288 5.19 16.50 -1.34
N LEU A 289 5.37 17.82 -1.13
CA LEU A 289 4.54 18.85 -1.75
C LEU A 289 4.55 18.82 -3.29
N THR A 290 5.67 18.39 -3.87
CA THR A 290 5.78 18.21 -5.32
C THR A 290 4.87 17.09 -5.81
N ARG A 291 4.79 15.98 -5.06
CA ARG A 291 4.01 14.78 -5.43
C ARG A 291 2.54 14.85 -5.09
N LEU A 292 2.13 15.81 -4.28
CA LEU A 292 0.69 16.10 -4.07
C LEU A 292 0.03 16.79 -5.29
N LYS A 293 0.83 17.33 -6.23
CA LYS A 293 0.29 18.00 -7.42
C LYS A 293 -0.15 16.98 -8.46
N GLY A 294 -1.43 16.95 -8.80
CA GLY A 294 -2.00 15.98 -9.75
C GLY A 294 -2.05 14.56 -9.20
N SER A 295 -2.33 14.45 -7.90
CA SER A 295 -2.47 13.18 -7.20
C SER A 295 -3.56 13.28 -6.13
N ASP A 296 -4.26 12.19 -5.91
CA ASP A 296 -5.27 12.03 -4.85
C ASP A 296 -4.59 11.71 -3.50
N GLY A 297 -3.59 12.49 -3.15
CA GLY A 297 -2.74 12.32 -1.99
C GLY A 297 -1.38 11.70 -2.34
N LEU A 298 -0.52 11.53 -1.34
CA LEU A 298 0.82 11.00 -1.57
C LEU A 298 0.77 9.52 -1.97
N GLY A 299 1.08 9.26 -3.25
CA GLY A 299 0.93 7.94 -3.85
C GLY A 299 -0.51 7.48 -3.99
N ALA A 300 -1.48 8.37 -3.73
CA ALA A 300 -2.93 8.11 -3.77
C ALA A 300 -3.38 6.90 -2.92
N ILE A 301 -2.65 6.58 -1.85
CA ILE A 301 -2.93 5.47 -0.93
C ILE A 301 -3.15 5.97 0.50
N PHE A 302 -4.02 5.29 1.24
CA PHE A 302 -4.36 5.59 2.63
C PHE A 302 -3.12 5.89 3.51
N PRO A 303 -2.09 5.02 3.62
CA PRO A 303 -0.95 5.30 4.50
C PRO A 303 -0.12 6.51 4.05
N GLY A 304 -0.04 6.78 2.76
CA GLY A 304 0.61 7.98 2.22
C GLY A 304 -0.11 9.26 2.65
N ILE A 305 -1.44 9.28 2.56
CA ILE A 305 -2.29 10.40 2.98
C ILE A 305 -2.18 10.63 4.49
N VAL A 306 -2.38 9.59 5.30
CA VAL A 306 -2.34 9.67 6.78
C VAL A 306 -0.99 10.17 7.27
N ASN A 307 0.11 9.59 6.76
CA ASN A 307 1.45 10.00 7.16
C ASN A 307 1.78 11.44 6.69
N THR A 308 1.27 11.85 5.52
CA THR A 308 1.42 13.23 5.04
C THR A 308 0.69 14.21 5.96
N ILE A 309 -0.55 13.91 6.38
CA ILE A 309 -1.29 14.73 7.35
C ILE A 309 -0.47 14.92 8.63
N MET A 310 0.03 13.82 9.19
CA MET A 310 0.85 13.87 10.41
C MET A 310 2.15 14.65 10.22
N ALA A 311 2.85 14.43 9.10
CA ALA A 311 4.10 15.13 8.78
C ALA A 311 3.89 16.65 8.61
N LEU A 312 2.86 17.08 7.89
CA LEU A 312 2.51 18.49 7.73
C LEU A 312 2.18 19.13 9.10
N LYS A 313 1.47 18.41 9.97
CA LYS A 313 1.21 18.89 11.34
C LYS A 313 2.51 19.03 12.15
N CYS A 314 3.44 18.09 12.05
CA CYS A 314 4.76 18.16 12.66
C CYS A 314 5.58 19.37 12.17
N LEU A 315 5.47 19.71 10.88
CA LEU A 315 6.09 20.90 10.29
C LEU A 315 5.39 22.22 10.65
N GLY A 316 4.32 22.18 11.45
CA GLY A 316 3.62 23.37 11.93
C GLY A 316 2.53 23.91 11.01
N TYR A 317 2.07 23.15 10.03
CA TYR A 317 0.95 23.52 9.18
C TYR A 317 -0.33 23.68 10.01
N SER A 318 -1.00 24.83 9.85
CA SER A 318 -2.27 25.09 10.53
C SER A 318 -3.40 24.27 9.92
N ASP A 319 -4.49 24.05 10.68
CA ASP A 319 -5.69 23.38 10.20
C ASP A 319 -6.41 24.12 9.05
N HIS A 320 -6.04 25.40 8.82
CA HIS A 320 -6.56 26.21 7.73
C HIS A 320 -5.69 26.18 6.47
N ASP A 321 -4.51 25.54 6.52
CA ASP A 321 -3.63 25.44 5.35
C ASP A 321 -4.33 24.60 4.26
N PRO A 322 -4.42 25.11 3.02
CA PRO A 322 -5.13 24.42 1.94
C PRO A 322 -4.59 23.02 1.65
N ARG A 323 -3.28 22.82 1.80
CA ARG A 323 -2.61 21.53 1.53
C ARG A 323 -3.00 20.48 2.57
N LEU A 324 -3.04 20.86 3.85
CA LEU A 324 -3.48 19.97 4.93
C LEU A 324 -4.98 19.67 4.80
N ARG A 325 -5.80 20.67 4.49
CA ARG A 325 -7.24 20.48 4.30
C ARG A 325 -7.55 19.55 3.12
N GLU A 326 -6.80 19.66 2.04
CA GLU A 326 -6.95 18.78 0.89
C GLU A 326 -6.61 17.32 1.26
N GLN A 327 -5.54 17.07 2.03
CA GLN A 327 -5.22 15.71 2.48
C GLN A 327 -6.30 15.14 3.41
N LEU A 328 -6.90 15.97 4.27
CA LEU A 328 -8.03 15.55 5.12
C LEU A 328 -9.27 15.22 4.28
N ARG A 329 -9.57 16.01 3.25
CA ARG A 329 -10.67 15.74 2.32
C ARG A 329 -10.42 14.42 1.56
N LEU A 330 -9.22 14.21 1.04
CA LEU A 330 -8.86 12.98 0.32
C LEU A 330 -8.93 11.74 1.24
N LEU A 331 -8.62 11.89 2.52
CA LEU A 331 -8.85 10.82 3.49
C LEU A 331 -10.34 10.54 3.70
N GLU A 332 -11.16 11.61 3.73
CA GLU A 332 -12.62 11.47 3.83
C GLU A 332 -13.25 10.85 2.57
N ASP A 333 -12.66 11.07 1.40
CA ASP A 333 -13.11 10.44 0.15
C ASP A 333 -12.90 8.91 0.15
N LEU A 334 -12.01 8.38 1.00
CA LEU A 334 -11.82 6.93 1.20
C LEU A 334 -12.81 6.31 2.20
N GLU A 335 -13.76 7.07 2.71
CA GLU A 335 -14.77 6.60 3.66
C GLU A 335 -15.96 5.96 2.94
N ILE A 336 -16.30 4.73 3.29
CA ILE A 336 -17.54 4.08 2.86
C ILE A 336 -18.54 4.15 4.00
N ASP A 337 -19.62 4.89 3.77
CA ASP A 337 -20.71 5.05 4.74
C ASP A 337 -21.66 3.85 4.71
N ARG A 338 -21.66 3.06 5.78
CA ARG A 338 -22.58 1.92 5.99
C ARG A 338 -23.73 2.24 6.97
N GLY A 339 -24.04 3.52 7.20
CA GLY A 339 -25.03 3.97 8.14
C GLY A 339 -24.51 3.99 9.58
N ASP A 340 -24.63 2.90 10.32
CA ASP A 340 -24.14 2.80 11.69
C ASP A 340 -22.64 2.47 11.81
N LYS A 341 -21.98 2.15 10.68
CA LYS A 341 -20.55 1.85 10.56
C LYS A 341 -19.87 2.75 9.53
N LEU A 342 -18.58 2.91 9.68
CA LEU A 342 -17.72 3.57 8.72
C LEU A 342 -16.56 2.62 8.38
N GLU A 343 -16.38 2.34 7.09
CA GLU A 343 -15.31 1.49 6.54
C GLU A 343 -14.34 2.38 5.78
N MET A 344 -13.05 2.02 5.79
CA MET A 344 -12.02 2.78 5.07
C MET A 344 -11.49 1.97 3.89
N GLU A 345 -11.33 2.60 2.74
CA GLU A 345 -10.67 2.02 1.58
C GLU A 345 -9.16 2.32 1.58
N PRO A 346 -8.33 1.41 1.05
CA PRO A 346 -6.89 1.64 0.92
C PRO A 346 -6.55 2.66 -0.18
N CYS A 347 -7.33 2.72 -1.24
CA CYS A 347 -7.26 3.61 -2.40
C CYS A 347 -8.47 3.38 -3.31
N HIS A 348 -8.61 4.15 -4.38
CA HIS A 348 -9.60 3.91 -5.43
C HIS A 348 -8.93 3.26 -6.65
N SER A 349 -9.68 2.43 -7.41
CA SER A 349 -9.18 1.65 -8.56
C SER A 349 -9.88 1.95 -9.89
N PRO A 350 -10.26 3.22 -10.21
CA PRO A 350 -11.13 3.47 -11.36
C PRO A 350 -10.51 3.15 -12.70
N VAL A 351 -9.20 3.31 -12.89
CA VAL A 351 -8.53 3.01 -14.16
C VAL A 351 -8.49 1.50 -14.38
N TRP A 352 -8.08 0.76 -13.34
CA TRP A 352 -8.07 -0.71 -13.35
C TRP A 352 -9.45 -1.29 -13.60
N ASP A 353 -10.45 -0.89 -12.80
CA ASP A 353 -11.81 -1.40 -12.89
C ASP A 353 -12.45 -1.10 -14.24
N THR A 354 -12.18 0.07 -14.79
CA THR A 354 -12.68 0.44 -16.11
C THR A 354 -12.03 -0.41 -17.21
N ALA A 355 -10.73 -0.64 -17.14
CA ALA A 355 -10.02 -1.45 -18.12
C ALA A 355 -10.52 -2.90 -18.12
N ILE A 356 -10.59 -3.55 -16.95
CA ILE A 356 -11.07 -4.94 -16.86
C ILE A 356 -12.55 -5.07 -17.21
N SER A 357 -13.39 -4.07 -16.86
CA SER A 357 -14.81 -4.05 -17.23
C SER A 357 -15.01 -3.96 -18.73
N LEU A 358 -14.24 -3.14 -19.43
CA LEU A 358 -14.26 -3.05 -20.89
C LEU A 358 -13.91 -4.38 -21.54
N ILE A 359 -12.85 -5.05 -21.08
CA ILE A 359 -12.43 -6.36 -21.60
C ILE A 359 -13.54 -7.38 -21.35
N ALA A 360 -14.07 -7.45 -20.12
CA ALA A 360 -15.12 -8.41 -19.76
C ALA A 360 -16.40 -8.21 -20.58
N LEU A 361 -16.83 -6.96 -20.80
CA LEU A 361 -18.00 -6.63 -21.61
C LEU A 361 -17.80 -7.00 -23.07
N ALA A 362 -16.62 -6.73 -23.63
CA ALA A 362 -16.29 -7.10 -25.01
C ALA A 362 -16.25 -8.62 -25.19
N ASP A 363 -15.59 -9.35 -24.31
CA ASP A 363 -15.46 -10.82 -24.36
C ASP A 363 -16.80 -11.51 -24.15
N SER A 364 -17.70 -10.88 -23.39
CA SER A 364 -19.08 -11.38 -23.22
C SER A 364 -20.00 -11.04 -24.40
N GLY A 365 -19.50 -10.40 -25.45
CA GLY A 365 -20.21 -10.15 -26.70
C GLY A 365 -21.03 -8.86 -26.74
N LEU A 366 -20.76 -7.89 -25.85
CA LEU A 366 -21.38 -6.56 -25.96
C LEU A 366 -20.86 -5.86 -27.23
N ASP A 367 -21.76 -5.12 -27.90
CA ASP A 367 -21.37 -4.35 -29.09
C ASP A 367 -20.23 -3.38 -28.78
N ARG A 368 -19.18 -3.43 -29.58
CA ARG A 368 -17.97 -2.59 -29.42
C ARG A 368 -18.25 -1.09 -29.61
N LYS A 369 -19.39 -0.73 -30.19
CA LYS A 369 -19.90 0.65 -30.34
C LYS A 369 -20.91 1.03 -29.26
N HIS A 370 -21.19 0.13 -28.32
CA HIS A 370 -22.14 0.43 -27.25
C HIS A 370 -21.71 1.69 -26.50
N PRO A 371 -22.62 2.65 -26.17
CA PRO A 371 -22.27 3.92 -25.52
C PRO A 371 -21.43 3.75 -24.26
N ALA A 372 -21.72 2.74 -23.43
CA ALA A 372 -20.93 2.45 -22.23
C ALA A 372 -19.46 2.15 -22.56
N MET A 373 -19.18 1.42 -23.65
CA MET A 373 -17.83 1.11 -24.10
C MET A 373 -17.10 2.35 -24.59
N VAL A 374 -17.79 3.17 -25.40
CA VAL A 374 -17.23 4.40 -25.97
C VAL A 374 -16.91 5.43 -24.88
N ASN A 375 -17.84 5.66 -23.94
CA ASN A 375 -17.65 6.59 -22.82
C ASN A 375 -16.46 6.16 -21.95
N ALA A 376 -16.36 4.88 -21.62
CA ALA A 376 -15.24 4.35 -20.84
C ALA A 376 -13.90 4.51 -21.57
N ALA A 377 -13.85 4.26 -22.87
CA ALA A 377 -12.64 4.48 -23.66
C ALA A 377 -12.24 5.97 -23.71
N GLN A 378 -13.21 6.89 -23.83
CA GLN A 378 -12.95 8.33 -23.77
C GLN A 378 -12.39 8.73 -22.40
N TRP A 379 -12.97 8.20 -21.32
CA TRP A 379 -12.51 8.46 -19.96
C TRP A 379 -11.07 7.95 -19.75
N LEU A 380 -10.78 6.68 -20.12
CA LEU A 380 -9.41 6.14 -20.04
C LEU A 380 -8.41 6.97 -20.85
N LEU A 381 -8.78 7.44 -22.05
CA LEU A 381 -7.95 8.33 -22.85
C LEU A 381 -7.72 9.69 -22.19
N SER A 382 -8.64 10.16 -21.32
CA SER A 382 -8.47 11.38 -20.55
C SER A 382 -7.49 11.22 -19.39
N LYS A 383 -7.28 9.99 -18.92
CA LYS A 383 -6.39 9.63 -17.80
C LYS A 383 -4.95 9.33 -18.22
N GLU A 384 -4.63 9.42 -19.52
CA GLU A 384 -3.26 9.27 -19.99
C GLU A 384 -2.31 10.26 -19.31
N ILE A 385 -1.24 9.76 -18.69
CA ILE A 385 -0.23 10.58 -18.02
C ILE A 385 0.66 11.26 -19.05
N ARG A 386 0.81 12.59 -18.92
CA ARG A 386 1.54 13.46 -19.84
C ARG A 386 2.69 14.21 -19.17
N ARG A 387 3.13 13.76 -18.01
CA ARG A 387 4.25 14.36 -17.26
C ARG A 387 5.24 13.29 -16.80
N ALA A 388 6.46 13.73 -16.48
CA ALA A 388 7.45 12.87 -15.86
C ALA A 388 7.16 12.69 -14.37
N GLY A 389 7.35 11.47 -13.86
CA GLY A 389 7.21 11.09 -12.45
C GLY A 389 8.50 10.52 -11.87
N ASP A 390 8.38 9.82 -10.75
CA ASP A 390 9.51 9.21 -10.03
C ASP A 390 10.29 8.18 -10.86
N TRP A 391 9.61 7.45 -11.72
CA TRP A 391 10.21 6.48 -12.63
C TRP A 391 11.35 7.09 -13.48
N ARG A 392 11.29 8.42 -13.74
CA ARG A 392 12.28 9.14 -14.55
C ARG A 392 13.67 9.19 -13.90
N ILE A 393 13.76 9.02 -12.59
CA ILE A 393 15.04 9.04 -11.87
C ILE A 393 15.94 7.89 -12.32
N LYS A 394 15.38 6.69 -12.54
CA LYS A 394 16.11 5.52 -13.02
C LYS A 394 16.04 5.33 -14.54
N ASN A 395 15.09 5.96 -15.20
CA ASN A 395 14.86 5.88 -16.64
C ASN A 395 14.88 7.27 -17.27
N THR A 396 16.05 7.93 -17.25
CA THR A 396 16.24 9.35 -17.61
C THR A 396 15.85 9.69 -19.05
N GLU A 397 15.95 8.75 -19.98
CA GLU A 397 15.64 8.93 -21.40
C GLU A 397 14.28 8.35 -21.81
N GLY A 398 13.58 7.68 -20.91
CA GLY A 398 12.29 7.06 -21.19
C GLY A 398 11.25 8.10 -21.66
N PRO A 399 10.42 7.80 -22.66
CA PRO A 399 9.37 8.69 -23.10
C PRO A 399 8.26 8.81 -22.03
N ILE A 400 7.51 9.91 -22.08
CA ILE A 400 6.35 10.11 -21.19
C ILE A 400 5.16 9.35 -21.78
N GLY A 401 4.41 8.63 -20.93
CA GLY A 401 3.21 7.87 -21.29
C GLY A 401 2.75 7.01 -20.12
N GLY A 402 1.68 6.24 -20.34
CA GLY A 402 1.15 5.31 -19.35
C GLY A 402 -0.07 5.82 -18.60
N TRP A 403 -0.58 5.01 -17.70
CA TRP A 403 -1.73 5.26 -16.84
C TRP A 403 -1.39 4.87 -15.40
N ALA A 404 -2.03 5.53 -14.46
CA ALA A 404 -2.01 5.16 -13.05
C ALA A 404 -3.25 4.34 -12.69
N PHE A 405 -3.25 3.73 -11.53
CA PHE A 405 -4.34 2.91 -10.99
C PHE A 405 -5.54 3.76 -10.53
N GLU A 406 -5.25 4.92 -9.92
CA GLU A 406 -6.21 5.77 -9.23
C GLU A 406 -6.77 6.88 -10.17
N PHE A 407 -7.67 7.71 -9.66
CA PHE A 407 -8.23 8.84 -10.43
C PHE A 407 -7.15 9.83 -10.87
N ASN A 408 -6.24 10.20 -9.96
CA ASN A 408 -5.12 11.09 -10.21
C ASN A 408 -3.90 10.62 -9.45
N ASN A 409 -2.88 10.17 -10.15
CA ASN A 409 -1.59 9.78 -9.58
C ASN A 409 -0.48 9.94 -10.63
N GLU A 410 -0.33 11.15 -11.17
CA GLU A 410 0.52 11.41 -12.34
C GLU A 410 2.01 11.14 -12.13
N PHE A 411 2.50 11.09 -10.87
CA PHE A 411 3.89 10.76 -10.56
C PHE A 411 4.21 9.28 -10.66
N TYR A 412 3.17 8.43 -10.60
CA TYR A 412 3.31 6.98 -10.50
C TYR A 412 2.46 6.26 -11.55
N PRO A 413 2.80 6.42 -12.87
CA PRO A 413 2.24 5.52 -13.86
C PRO A 413 2.61 4.09 -13.50
N ASP A 414 1.68 3.19 -13.75
CA ASP A 414 1.73 1.79 -13.37
C ASP A 414 1.89 0.93 -14.63
N ILE A 415 2.80 -0.05 -14.59
CA ILE A 415 3.04 -0.94 -15.73
C ILE A 415 1.82 -1.81 -16.00
N ASP A 416 1.19 -2.30 -14.93
CA ASP A 416 0.05 -3.18 -14.99
C ASP A 416 -1.17 -2.49 -15.59
N ASP A 417 -1.52 -1.32 -15.05
CA ASP A 417 -2.61 -0.49 -15.57
C ASP A 417 -2.37 -0.04 -17.01
N THR A 418 -1.14 0.37 -17.33
CA THR A 418 -0.81 0.77 -18.70
C THR A 418 -1.04 -0.37 -19.68
N ALA A 419 -0.62 -1.59 -19.36
CA ALA A 419 -0.83 -2.76 -20.21
C ALA A 419 -2.32 -3.07 -20.34
N MET A 420 -3.06 -3.10 -19.23
CA MET A 420 -4.48 -3.42 -19.22
C MET A 420 -5.34 -2.38 -19.94
N VAL A 421 -5.06 -1.08 -19.75
CA VAL A 421 -5.75 -0.01 -20.51
C VAL A 421 -5.51 -0.13 -22.00
N MET A 422 -4.28 -0.40 -22.43
CA MET A 422 -3.97 -0.59 -23.84
C MET A 422 -4.71 -1.80 -24.42
N LEU A 423 -4.81 -2.90 -23.68
CA LEU A 423 -5.61 -4.07 -24.06
C LEU A 423 -7.10 -3.72 -24.15
N ALA A 424 -7.65 -3.05 -23.14
CA ALA A 424 -9.05 -2.65 -23.08
C ALA A 424 -9.46 -1.75 -24.26
N LEU A 425 -8.66 -0.74 -24.55
CA LEU A 425 -8.92 0.21 -25.64
C LEU A 425 -8.99 -0.45 -27.04
N ARG A 426 -8.39 -1.63 -27.26
CA ARG A 426 -8.47 -2.38 -28.52
C ARG A 426 -9.85 -3.01 -28.75
N HIS A 427 -10.64 -3.18 -27.69
CA HIS A 427 -11.96 -3.77 -27.75
C HIS A 427 -13.08 -2.78 -28.09
N VAL A 428 -12.76 -1.49 -28.28
CA VAL A 428 -13.77 -0.45 -28.51
C VAL A 428 -13.66 0.11 -29.93
N ASP A 429 -14.77 0.19 -30.63
CA ASP A 429 -14.86 0.84 -31.95
C ASP A 429 -15.19 2.32 -31.75
N LEU A 430 -14.22 3.17 -32.06
CA LEU A 430 -14.28 4.62 -31.87
C LEU A 430 -14.43 5.35 -33.23
N ASP A 431 -14.90 6.58 -33.19
CA ASP A 431 -14.85 7.45 -34.37
C ASP A 431 -13.40 7.75 -34.81
N GLU A 432 -13.23 8.39 -35.95
CA GLU A 432 -11.91 8.64 -36.54
C GLU A 432 -11.00 9.47 -35.61
N ASN A 433 -11.52 10.51 -34.95
CA ASN A 433 -10.76 11.40 -34.07
C ASN A 433 -10.30 10.68 -32.80
N LEU A 434 -11.20 9.92 -32.17
CA LEU A 434 -10.89 9.13 -30.98
C LEU A 434 -9.95 7.96 -31.31
N THR A 435 -10.12 7.35 -32.50
CA THR A 435 -9.21 6.30 -32.98
C THR A 435 -7.79 6.84 -33.09
N LEU A 436 -7.60 7.98 -33.74
CA LEU A 436 -6.28 8.63 -33.86
C LEU A 436 -5.69 8.99 -32.47
N ARG A 437 -6.54 9.47 -31.55
CA ARG A 437 -6.12 9.76 -30.18
C ARG A 437 -5.67 8.51 -29.44
N ARG A 438 -6.44 7.40 -29.55
CA ARG A 438 -6.12 6.07 -28.99
C ARG A 438 -4.79 5.57 -29.52
N GLU A 439 -4.58 5.57 -30.82
CA GLU A 439 -3.34 5.09 -31.44
C GLU A 439 -2.13 5.84 -30.93
N LYS A 440 -2.22 7.17 -30.85
CA LYS A 440 -1.13 8.00 -30.30
C LYS A 440 -0.88 7.73 -28.82
N ALA A 441 -1.94 7.56 -28.01
CA ALA A 441 -1.82 7.28 -26.59
C ALA A 441 -1.22 5.89 -26.35
N CYS A 442 -1.72 4.86 -27.05
CA CYS A 442 -1.19 3.50 -26.96
C CYS A 442 0.27 3.43 -27.44
N LEU A 443 0.64 4.16 -28.49
CA LEU A 443 2.04 4.21 -28.94
C LEU A 443 2.97 4.80 -27.87
N ARG A 444 2.55 5.87 -27.18
CA ARG A 444 3.33 6.43 -26.08
C ARG A 444 3.40 5.48 -24.88
N GLY A 445 2.27 4.86 -24.51
CA GLY A 445 2.22 3.83 -23.46
C GLY A 445 3.17 2.67 -23.76
N LEU A 446 3.14 2.16 -25.00
CA LEU A 446 4.04 1.09 -25.44
C LEU A 446 5.51 1.49 -25.35
N HIS A 447 5.87 2.68 -25.84
CA HIS A 447 7.24 3.15 -25.75
C HIS A 447 7.69 3.33 -24.28
N TRP A 448 6.79 3.81 -23.41
CA TRP A 448 7.05 3.91 -21.98
C TRP A 448 7.25 2.52 -21.37
N LEU A 449 6.35 1.55 -21.60
CA LEU A 449 6.48 0.16 -21.13
C LEU A 449 7.82 -0.45 -21.55
N LEU A 450 8.18 -0.36 -22.83
CA LEU A 450 9.44 -0.88 -23.33
C LEU A 450 10.65 -0.23 -22.63
N SER A 451 10.57 1.08 -22.35
CA SER A 451 11.64 1.78 -21.66
C SER A 451 11.78 1.37 -20.18
N MET A 452 10.70 0.86 -19.57
CA MET A 452 10.65 0.42 -18.18
C MET A 452 11.07 -1.05 -17.99
N GLN A 453 11.35 -1.78 -19.06
CA GLN A 453 11.85 -3.16 -18.97
C GLN A 453 13.14 -3.21 -18.16
N SER A 454 13.16 -4.06 -17.13
CA SER A 454 14.35 -4.29 -16.30
C SER A 454 15.39 -5.13 -17.03
N ARG A 455 16.66 -5.07 -16.58
CA ARG A 455 17.79 -5.79 -17.21
C ARG A 455 17.62 -7.30 -17.28
N ASN A 456 16.82 -7.88 -16.40
CA ASN A 456 16.49 -9.31 -16.43
C ASN A 456 15.40 -9.69 -17.46
N GLY A 457 14.89 -8.72 -18.22
CA GLY A 457 13.85 -8.90 -19.23
C GLY A 457 12.41 -8.79 -18.74
N GLY A 458 12.17 -8.72 -17.42
CA GLY A 458 10.84 -8.60 -16.82
C GLY A 458 10.47 -7.15 -16.49
N TRP A 459 9.24 -6.97 -16.00
CA TRP A 459 8.70 -5.70 -15.52
C TRP A 459 8.27 -5.80 -14.06
N ALA A 460 8.53 -4.74 -13.31
CA ALA A 460 8.00 -4.48 -11.97
C ALA A 460 6.74 -3.61 -12.06
N ALA A 461 6.13 -3.25 -10.94
CA ALA A 461 4.91 -2.42 -10.95
C ALA A 461 5.21 -0.97 -11.34
N PHE A 462 6.22 -0.34 -10.73
CA PHE A 462 6.50 1.11 -10.88
C PHE A 462 7.95 1.43 -11.21
N ASP A 463 8.89 0.65 -10.69
CA ASP A 463 10.31 1.01 -10.69
C ASP A 463 11.14 0.09 -11.59
N LYS A 464 11.99 0.68 -12.43
CA LYS A 464 12.96 -0.08 -13.23
C LYS A 464 14.16 -0.50 -12.39
N ASP A 465 14.56 -1.79 -12.48
CA ASP A 465 15.77 -2.33 -11.81
C ASP A 465 15.81 -2.08 -10.29
N ASN A 466 14.68 -2.09 -9.61
CA ASN A 466 14.57 -1.92 -8.16
C ASN A 466 14.65 -3.30 -7.47
N THR A 467 15.86 -3.89 -7.43
CA THR A 467 16.09 -5.30 -7.08
C THR A 467 17.11 -5.51 -5.98
N LYS A 468 17.58 -4.45 -5.32
CA LYS A 468 18.64 -4.55 -4.29
C LYS A 468 18.13 -5.18 -2.99
N GLN A 469 18.25 -6.50 -2.86
CA GLN A 469 17.79 -7.29 -1.71
C GLN A 469 18.35 -6.84 -0.35
N ILE A 470 19.43 -6.08 -0.33
CA ILE A 470 20.01 -5.53 0.90
C ILE A 470 19.02 -4.62 1.64
N PHE A 471 18.16 -3.89 0.92
CA PHE A 471 17.17 -3.02 1.52
C PHE A 471 16.09 -3.79 2.29
N CYS A 472 15.82 -5.06 1.92
CA CYS A 472 14.93 -5.94 2.68
C CYS A 472 15.52 -6.38 4.03
N LYS A 473 16.76 -6.02 4.35
CA LYS A 473 17.42 -6.31 5.64
C LYS A 473 17.45 -5.10 6.58
N ILE A 474 16.92 -3.95 6.15
CA ILE A 474 16.76 -2.77 7.00
C ILE A 474 15.70 -3.10 8.09
N PRO A 475 15.90 -2.69 9.36
CA PRO A 475 14.95 -3.00 10.43
C PRO A 475 13.51 -2.53 10.19
N PHE A 476 13.29 -1.57 9.31
CA PHE A 476 11.96 -1.09 8.89
C PHE A 476 11.31 -1.95 7.80
N ALA A 477 12.01 -2.95 7.26
CA ALA A 477 11.56 -3.73 6.09
C ALA A 477 10.58 -4.88 6.42
N ASP A 478 9.98 -4.89 7.60
CA ASP A 478 9.05 -5.94 8.06
C ASP A 478 7.68 -5.94 7.35
N HIS A 479 7.40 -4.92 6.53
CA HIS A 479 6.22 -4.84 5.66
C HIS A 479 6.38 -5.54 4.29
N ASN A 480 7.55 -6.15 4.01
CA ASN A 480 7.86 -6.94 2.80
C ASN A 480 7.73 -6.22 1.44
N ALA A 481 7.65 -4.88 1.42
CA ALA A 481 7.48 -4.07 0.21
C ALA A 481 8.62 -3.06 -0.04
N MET A 482 9.83 -3.33 0.52
CA MET A 482 10.99 -2.41 0.43
C MET A 482 11.49 -2.18 -0.98
N ILE A 483 11.38 -3.16 -1.85
CA ILE A 483 11.83 -3.10 -3.23
C ILE A 483 10.70 -3.50 -4.18
N ASP A 484 10.85 -3.15 -5.45
CA ASP A 484 9.90 -3.45 -6.52
C ASP A 484 10.59 -4.29 -7.62
N PRO A 485 10.76 -5.61 -7.38
CA PRO A 485 11.40 -6.49 -8.36
C PRO A 485 10.42 -6.88 -9.46
N PRO A 486 10.89 -7.19 -10.69
CA PRO A 486 10.07 -7.76 -11.73
C PRO A 486 9.37 -9.06 -11.29
N THR A 487 8.09 -9.18 -11.64
CA THR A 487 7.25 -10.34 -11.31
C THR A 487 6.74 -11.03 -12.57
N ALA A 488 6.36 -12.31 -12.45
CA ALA A 488 5.92 -13.11 -13.59
C ALA A 488 4.54 -12.68 -14.10
N ASP A 489 3.65 -12.27 -13.20
CA ASP A 489 2.28 -11.85 -13.53
C ASP A 489 2.28 -10.52 -14.29
N ILE A 490 2.97 -9.48 -13.81
CA ILE A 490 3.10 -8.19 -14.50
C ILE A 490 3.80 -8.39 -15.86
N THR A 491 4.90 -9.15 -15.87
CA THR A 491 5.61 -9.45 -17.12
C THR A 491 4.70 -10.17 -18.12
N GLY A 492 3.88 -11.11 -17.66
CA GLY A 492 2.93 -11.82 -18.53
C GLY A 492 1.81 -10.94 -19.09
N ARG A 493 1.40 -9.89 -18.36
CA ARG A 493 0.41 -8.92 -18.90
C ARG A 493 0.99 -7.98 -19.93
N VAL A 494 2.27 -7.63 -19.83
CA VAL A 494 2.96 -6.79 -20.83
C VAL A 494 3.19 -7.53 -22.14
N LEU A 495 3.42 -8.86 -22.11
CA LEU A 495 3.62 -9.71 -23.27
C LEU A 495 2.32 -9.99 -24.03
#